data_761d1918e7a0b9ca886a23c8f17247e0
#
_entry.id   761d1918e7a0b9ca886a23c8f17247e0
#
_cell.length_a   1.000
_cell.length_b   1.000
_cell.length_c   1.000
_cell.angle_alpha   90.00
_cell.angle_beta   90.00
_cell.angle_gamma   90.00
#
_symmetry.space_group_name_H-M   'P 1'
#
loop_
_entity.id
_entity.type
_entity.pdbx_description
1 polymer ?
#
loop_
_entity_poly.entity_id
_entity_poly.type
_entity_poly.pdbx_seq_one_letter_code
_entity_poly.pdbx_strand_id
1 'polypeptide(L)'
;ASCIGGNIAMNAGGKKAVLWGTALDNLAWWKMVDPSGHEMEVTRLDHNLGKIHEQDVARFEMRRFRRDGRTLYGQPEMLEIPGHRFRKAGLGKDVTDKFLAGLPGVQKEGTDGLIVAARWILHQMPQHTRTVCLEFFGQVREAVPAIVEITDYFKPGGGGRQAGVLLAGLEHLDERYLRAVGYATKAKRKAETAGRPKMVLLGDITGDDEVAVMSAASEVVRMCNLRSAEGFIAVDTETRKKFWLDRARTAAISRHTNAFKLNEDVVIPLPRMGEYCDGIERINIELSIQ
;
A
#
# COMPACT_ATOMS: atom_id res chain seq x y z
N ALA A 1 -14.38 1.29 -7.20
CA ALA A 1 -14.10 2.26 -8.25
C ALA A 1 -13.79 3.61 -7.60
N SER A 2 -12.79 4.32 -8.10
CA SER A 2 -12.39 5.65 -7.64
C SER A 2 -12.15 6.56 -8.84
N CYS A 3 -12.28 7.87 -8.67
CA CYS A 3 -11.88 8.85 -9.67
C CYS A 3 -10.44 9.32 -9.42
N ILE A 4 -9.78 9.81 -10.46
CA ILE A 4 -8.37 10.25 -10.38
C ILE A 4 -8.21 11.44 -9.43
N GLY A 5 -9.11 12.44 -9.48
CA GLY A 5 -9.10 13.56 -8.55
C GLY A 5 -9.26 13.13 -7.09
N GLY A 6 -10.16 12.16 -6.83
CA GLY A 6 -10.30 11.58 -5.50
C GLY A 6 -9.05 10.85 -5.01
N ASN A 7 -8.35 10.13 -5.90
CA ASN A 7 -7.08 9.49 -5.55
C ASN A 7 -6.01 10.51 -5.13
N ILE A 8 -5.96 11.67 -5.78
CA ILE A 8 -5.06 12.76 -5.42
C ILE A 8 -5.49 13.38 -4.09
N ALA A 9 -6.78 13.76 -3.96
CA ALA A 9 -7.31 14.40 -2.77
C ALA A 9 -7.10 13.56 -1.50
N MET A 10 -7.12 12.22 -1.63
CA MET A 10 -6.87 11.28 -0.53
C MET A 10 -5.41 10.82 -0.44
N ASN A 11 -4.53 11.22 -1.34
CA ASN A 11 -3.19 10.65 -1.50
C ASN A 11 -3.23 9.12 -1.52
N ALA A 12 -4.11 8.57 -2.34
CA ALA A 12 -4.42 7.14 -2.32
C ALA A 12 -3.21 6.25 -2.60
N GLY A 13 -3.11 5.16 -1.86
CA GLY A 13 -2.15 4.10 -2.08
C GLY A 13 -2.86 2.74 -2.08
N GLY A 14 -2.55 1.89 -3.05
CA GLY A 14 -3.06 0.53 -3.14
C GLY A 14 -1.97 -0.51 -2.82
N LYS A 15 -2.26 -1.78 -3.13
CA LYS A 15 -1.30 -2.90 -2.93
C LYS A 15 0.07 -2.67 -3.57
N LYS A 16 0.13 -1.90 -4.65
CA LYS A 16 1.36 -1.54 -5.36
C LYS A 16 2.10 -0.34 -4.77
N ALA A 17 1.57 0.29 -3.72
CA ALA A 17 2.24 1.40 -3.05
C ALA A 17 3.56 0.98 -2.38
N VAL A 18 3.71 -0.31 -2.05
CA VAL A 18 4.99 -0.87 -1.58
C VAL A 18 6.10 -0.64 -2.59
N LEU A 19 5.80 -0.80 -3.88
CA LEU A 19 6.77 -0.63 -4.98
C LEU A 19 6.81 0.83 -5.47
N TRP A 20 5.66 1.41 -5.82
CA TRP A 20 5.58 2.69 -6.54
C TRP A 20 5.10 3.86 -5.70
N GLY A 21 4.85 3.67 -4.41
CA GLY A 21 4.37 4.73 -3.53
C GLY A 21 2.88 5.04 -3.68
N THR A 22 2.49 6.21 -3.21
CA THR A 22 1.13 6.73 -3.22
C THR A 22 0.89 7.65 -4.42
N ALA A 23 -0.29 8.27 -4.50
CA ALA A 23 -0.62 9.22 -5.56
C ALA A 23 0.42 10.34 -5.66
N LEU A 24 0.82 10.94 -4.53
CA LEU A 24 1.80 12.03 -4.51
C LEU A 24 3.17 11.63 -5.06
N ASP A 25 3.60 10.40 -4.82
CA ASP A 25 4.90 9.91 -5.34
C ASP A 25 4.95 9.96 -6.87
N ASN A 26 3.79 9.85 -7.52
CA ASN A 26 3.66 9.74 -8.97
C ASN A 26 3.07 10.98 -9.65
N LEU A 27 2.79 12.05 -8.90
CA LEU A 27 2.29 13.31 -9.45
C LEU A 27 3.44 14.20 -9.90
N ALA A 28 3.41 14.61 -11.18
CA ALA A 28 4.31 15.61 -11.74
C ALA A 28 3.70 17.01 -11.76
N TRP A 29 2.38 17.10 -11.93
CA TRP A 29 1.65 18.35 -11.99
C TRP A 29 0.17 18.09 -11.76
N TRP A 30 -0.52 19.08 -11.16
CA TRP A 30 -1.99 19.06 -11.09
C TRP A 30 -2.56 20.48 -11.12
N LYS A 31 -3.82 20.55 -11.51
CA LYS A 31 -4.60 21.76 -11.56
C LYS A 31 -5.83 21.60 -10.69
N MET A 32 -6.15 22.63 -9.93
CA MET A 32 -7.32 22.64 -9.07
C MET A 32 -8.03 24.00 -9.12
N VAL A 33 -9.28 24.02 -8.69
CA VAL A 33 -10.09 25.22 -8.51
C VAL A 33 -10.39 25.37 -7.02
N ASP A 34 -10.03 26.52 -6.44
CA ASP A 34 -10.27 26.81 -5.03
C ASP A 34 -11.74 27.21 -4.76
N PRO A 35 -12.19 27.32 -3.49
CA PRO A 35 -13.55 27.72 -3.16
C PRO A 35 -13.95 29.14 -3.65
N SER A 36 -12.97 30.01 -3.94
CA SER A 36 -13.19 31.35 -4.50
C SER A 36 -13.35 31.34 -6.03
N GLY A 37 -13.14 30.19 -6.67
CA GLY A 37 -13.19 30.03 -8.11
C GLY A 37 -11.91 30.45 -8.83
N HIS A 38 -10.80 30.59 -8.12
CA HIS A 38 -9.48 30.78 -8.71
C HIS A 38 -8.89 29.44 -9.10
N GLU A 39 -8.19 29.40 -10.23
CA GLU A 39 -7.44 28.23 -10.63
C GLU A 39 -6.04 28.25 -10.00
N MET A 40 -5.55 27.08 -9.67
CA MET A 40 -4.20 26.88 -9.17
C MET A 40 -3.54 25.71 -9.89
N GLU A 41 -2.31 25.92 -10.33
CA GLU A 41 -1.45 24.88 -10.87
C GLU A 41 -0.28 24.62 -9.93
N VAL A 42 0.01 23.36 -9.67
CA VAL A 42 1.14 22.92 -8.86
C VAL A 42 2.01 22.01 -9.70
N THR A 43 3.28 22.35 -9.81
CA THR A 43 4.27 21.57 -10.57
C THR A 43 5.33 21.05 -9.60
N ARG A 44 5.53 19.74 -9.57
CA ARG A 44 6.65 19.14 -8.85
C ARG A 44 7.92 19.29 -9.68
N LEU A 45 8.90 19.98 -9.14
CA LEU A 45 10.20 20.15 -9.76
C LEU A 45 11.13 18.98 -9.39
N ASP A 46 12.10 18.68 -10.24
CA ASP A 46 13.16 17.70 -9.99
C ASP A 46 12.63 16.35 -9.47
N HIS A 47 11.61 15.80 -10.16
CA HIS A 47 11.03 14.53 -9.79
C HIS A 47 12.08 13.42 -9.80
N ASN A 48 12.25 12.71 -8.67
CA ASN A 48 13.27 11.65 -8.52
C ASN A 48 12.87 10.30 -9.17
N LEU A 49 11.72 10.23 -9.86
CA LEU A 49 11.14 9.01 -10.42
C LEU A 49 10.98 7.86 -9.40
N GLY A 50 11.01 8.19 -8.13
CA GLY A 50 10.88 7.32 -6.98
C GLY A 50 9.94 7.90 -5.94
N LYS A 51 10.04 7.40 -4.72
CA LYS A 51 9.21 7.87 -3.61
C LYS A 51 9.69 9.22 -3.11
N ILE A 52 8.75 10.14 -2.92
CA ILE A 52 9.05 11.53 -2.58
C ILE A 52 9.89 11.70 -1.31
N HIS A 53 9.71 10.82 -0.33
CA HIS A 53 10.46 10.86 0.93
C HIS A 53 11.92 10.40 0.81
N GLU A 54 12.32 9.85 -0.33
CA GLU A 54 13.70 9.47 -0.65
C GLU A 54 14.52 10.67 -1.18
N GLN A 55 13.87 11.81 -1.44
CA GLN A 55 14.53 13.09 -1.73
C GLN A 55 14.85 13.83 -0.43
N ASP A 56 15.96 14.54 -0.39
CA ASP A 56 16.30 15.44 0.72
C ASP A 56 15.22 16.53 0.87
N VAL A 57 14.87 17.16 -0.27
CA VAL A 57 13.85 18.21 -0.37
C VAL A 57 13.04 18.01 -1.65
N ALA A 58 11.73 17.98 -1.53
CA ALA A 58 10.83 18.06 -2.67
C ALA A 58 10.40 19.50 -2.90
N ARG A 59 10.44 19.94 -4.16
CA ARG A 59 10.14 21.31 -4.57
C ARG A 59 8.90 21.35 -5.43
N PHE A 60 8.04 22.34 -5.15
CA PHE A 60 6.83 22.58 -5.89
C PHE A 60 6.72 24.06 -6.27
N GLU A 61 6.47 24.33 -7.55
CA GLU A 61 6.08 25.66 -8.02
C GLU A 61 4.56 25.74 -8.04
N MET A 62 4.00 26.76 -7.38
CA MET A 62 2.56 27.01 -7.33
C MET A 62 2.26 28.29 -8.09
N ARG A 63 1.34 28.23 -9.06
CA ARG A 63 0.85 29.36 -9.84
C ARG A 63 -0.63 29.50 -9.64
N ARG A 64 -1.08 30.68 -9.25
CA ARG A 64 -2.51 30.99 -9.09
C ARG A 64 -2.98 31.83 -10.26
N PHE A 65 -4.19 31.56 -10.73
CA PHE A 65 -4.81 32.28 -11.81
C PHE A 65 -6.16 32.85 -11.35
N ARG A 66 -6.57 33.97 -11.95
CA ARG A 66 -7.92 34.51 -11.74
C ARG A 66 -8.95 33.54 -12.30
N ARG A 67 -10.25 33.82 -12.08
CA ARG A 67 -11.38 33.01 -12.58
C ARG A 67 -11.42 32.82 -14.09
N ASP A 68 -10.66 33.60 -14.84
CA ASP A 68 -10.51 33.44 -16.30
C ASP A 68 -9.56 32.29 -16.68
N GLY A 69 -8.89 31.71 -15.69
CA GLY A 69 -7.93 30.61 -15.88
C GLY A 69 -6.68 30.99 -16.68
N ARG A 70 -6.43 32.27 -16.94
CA ARG A 70 -5.35 32.77 -17.80
C ARG A 70 -4.49 33.84 -17.13
N THR A 71 -5.13 34.77 -16.43
CA THR A 71 -4.45 35.90 -15.77
C THR A 71 -3.87 35.46 -14.45
N LEU A 72 -2.55 35.56 -14.29
CA LEU A 72 -1.88 35.26 -13.01
C LEU A 72 -2.45 36.12 -11.89
N TYR A 73 -2.65 35.50 -10.75
CA TYR A 73 -3.05 36.13 -9.48
C TYR A 73 -1.87 36.06 -8.51
N GLY A 74 -1.07 37.11 -8.47
CA GLY A 74 0.18 37.15 -7.70
C GLY A 74 1.38 36.59 -8.47
N GLN A 75 2.49 36.43 -7.77
CA GLN A 75 3.71 35.82 -8.28
C GLN A 75 3.68 34.30 -8.03
N PRO A 76 4.37 33.52 -8.86
CA PRO A 76 4.60 32.11 -8.55
C PRO A 76 5.27 31.93 -7.19
N GLU A 77 4.78 30.97 -6.43
CA GLU A 77 5.28 30.63 -5.09
C GLU A 77 6.07 29.34 -5.14
N MET A 78 7.20 29.29 -4.42
CA MET A 78 7.97 28.05 -4.25
C MET A 78 7.68 27.46 -2.89
N LEU A 79 7.30 26.18 -2.87
CA LEU A 79 7.13 25.40 -1.65
C LEU A 79 8.21 24.30 -1.61
N GLU A 80 9.04 24.33 -0.58
CA GLU A 80 10.07 23.33 -0.32
C GLU A 80 9.69 22.52 0.91
N ILE A 81 9.64 21.19 0.75
CA ILE A 81 9.27 20.28 1.83
C ILE A 81 10.35 19.24 1.99
N PRO A 82 11.02 19.16 3.16
CA PRO A 82 11.99 18.10 3.44
C PRO A 82 11.36 16.70 3.27
N GLY A 83 12.07 15.80 2.60
CA GLY A 83 11.56 14.47 2.26
C GLY A 83 11.08 13.66 3.47
N HIS A 84 11.79 13.75 4.60
CA HIS A 84 11.43 13.06 5.83
C HIS A 84 10.05 13.49 6.41
N ARG A 85 9.51 14.64 6.00
CA ARG A 85 8.17 15.09 6.42
C ARG A 85 7.05 14.34 5.70
N PHE A 86 7.31 13.77 4.53
CA PHE A 86 6.30 12.97 3.83
C PHE A 86 6.07 11.61 4.45
N ARG A 87 7.14 10.99 4.97
CA ARG A 87 7.05 9.67 5.62
C ARG A 87 8.06 9.53 6.75
N LYS A 88 7.61 8.89 7.82
CA LYS A 88 8.46 8.48 8.91
C LYS A 88 9.28 7.25 8.50
N ALA A 89 10.56 7.25 8.81
CA ALA A 89 11.43 6.12 8.50
C ALA A 89 10.90 4.82 9.13
N GLY A 90 10.86 3.76 8.33
CA GLY A 90 10.40 2.43 8.78
C GLY A 90 8.88 2.24 8.89
N LEU A 91 8.08 3.27 8.61
CA LEU A 91 6.62 3.21 8.71
C LEU A 91 5.89 3.09 7.35
N GLY A 92 6.57 2.61 6.32
CA GLY A 92 5.95 2.29 5.03
C GLY A 92 5.35 3.50 4.33
N LYS A 93 4.05 3.55 4.18
CA LYS A 93 3.33 4.60 3.44
C LYS A 93 2.71 5.69 4.32
N ASP A 94 2.99 5.72 5.61
CA ASP A 94 2.42 6.74 6.48
C ASP A 94 3.03 8.12 6.23
N VAL A 95 2.18 9.14 6.28
CA VAL A 95 2.58 10.52 6.12
C VAL A 95 2.79 11.13 7.50
N THR A 96 4.00 11.61 7.74
CA THR A 96 4.38 12.22 9.01
C THR A 96 3.66 13.55 9.24
N ASP A 97 3.57 14.37 8.19
CA ASP A 97 2.86 15.65 8.21
C ASP A 97 1.58 15.52 7.37
N LYS A 98 0.45 15.34 8.03
CA LYS A 98 -0.86 15.22 7.36
C LYS A 98 -1.25 16.47 6.58
N PHE A 99 -0.71 17.62 6.96
CA PHE A 99 -0.95 18.88 6.26
C PHE A 99 0.00 19.10 5.07
N LEU A 100 1.07 18.32 4.95
CA LEU A 100 2.09 18.40 3.90
C LEU A 100 2.65 19.83 3.72
N ALA A 101 2.94 20.51 4.82
CA ALA A 101 3.40 21.92 4.84
C ALA A 101 2.52 22.88 4.02
N GLY A 102 1.24 22.59 3.86
CA GLY A 102 0.31 23.41 3.09
C GLY A 102 0.26 23.09 1.59
N LEU A 103 0.87 22.00 1.13
CA LEU A 103 0.78 21.58 -0.28
C LEU A 103 -0.69 21.42 -0.71
N PRO A 104 -1.17 22.20 -1.72
CA PRO A 104 -2.58 22.21 -2.07
C PRO A 104 -3.05 20.93 -2.74
N GLY A 105 -4.32 20.58 -2.54
CA GLY A 105 -5.06 19.52 -3.25
C GLY A 105 -4.76 18.10 -2.78
N VAL A 106 -3.50 17.77 -2.46
CA VAL A 106 -3.10 16.42 -2.08
C VAL A 106 -3.35 16.18 -0.60
N GLN A 107 -4.01 15.07 -0.26
CA GLN A 107 -4.31 14.65 1.12
C GLN A 107 -5.15 15.70 1.90
N LYS A 108 -5.96 16.46 1.20
CA LYS A 108 -6.88 17.47 1.76
C LYS A 108 -8.34 17.03 1.73
N GLU A 109 -8.62 15.84 1.20
CA GLU A 109 -9.97 15.27 1.12
C GLU A 109 -10.96 16.17 0.35
N GLY A 110 -10.44 17.03 -0.55
CA GLY A 110 -11.23 18.00 -1.31
C GLY A 110 -11.66 19.25 -0.52
N THR A 111 -11.13 19.48 0.69
CA THR A 111 -11.52 20.60 1.54
C THR A 111 -10.96 21.94 1.06
N ASP A 112 -9.89 21.94 0.28
CA ASP A 112 -9.21 23.14 -0.23
C ASP A 112 -9.49 23.42 -1.72
N GLY A 113 -10.24 22.55 -2.42
CA GLY A 113 -10.64 22.75 -3.80
C GLY A 113 -10.93 21.47 -4.58
N LEU A 114 -11.26 21.66 -5.86
CA LEU A 114 -11.59 20.59 -6.79
C LEU A 114 -10.43 20.37 -7.76
N ILE A 115 -9.90 19.16 -7.81
CA ILE A 115 -8.84 18.77 -8.75
C ILE A 115 -9.48 18.49 -10.11
N VAL A 116 -9.06 19.22 -11.14
CA VAL A 116 -9.66 19.19 -12.48
C VAL A 116 -8.74 18.58 -13.55
N ALA A 117 -7.43 18.58 -13.31
CA ALA A 117 -6.46 17.94 -14.22
C ALA A 117 -5.22 17.48 -13.44
N ALA A 118 -4.52 16.48 -13.99
CA ALA A 118 -3.27 15.99 -13.43
C ALA A 118 -2.36 15.38 -14.50
N ARG A 119 -1.05 15.47 -14.27
CA ARG A 119 0.00 14.77 -15.03
C ARG A 119 0.68 13.77 -14.12
N TRP A 120 0.75 12.52 -14.59
CA TRP A 120 1.28 11.39 -13.84
C TRP A 120 2.58 10.89 -14.42
N ILE A 121 3.48 10.44 -13.54
CA ILE A 121 4.59 9.58 -13.90
C ILE A 121 4.05 8.16 -14.04
N LEU A 122 4.34 7.53 -15.16
CA LEU A 122 3.97 6.15 -15.46
C LEU A 122 5.18 5.25 -15.29
N HIS A 123 4.97 4.08 -14.71
CA HIS A 123 5.99 3.05 -14.54
C HIS A 123 5.83 1.97 -15.59
N GLN A 124 6.95 1.51 -16.13
CA GLN A 124 6.96 0.34 -16.99
C GLN A 124 6.53 -0.89 -16.18
N MET A 125 5.61 -1.67 -16.72
CA MET A 125 5.19 -2.91 -16.08
C MET A 125 6.30 -3.95 -16.17
N PRO A 126 6.65 -4.62 -15.06
CA PRO A 126 7.59 -5.73 -15.08
C PRO A 126 7.10 -6.86 -15.98
N GLN A 127 8.03 -7.53 -16.67
CA GLN A 127 7.69 -8.56 -17.65
C GLN A 127 7.10 -9.82 -16.98
N HIS A 128 7.64 -10.18 -15.83
CA HIS A 128 7.24 -11.39 -15.11
C HIS A 128 6.71 -11.06 -13.72
N THR A 129 5.65 -11.73 -13.32
CA THR A 129 5.07 -11.63 -11.97
C THR A 129 4.63 -13.01 -11.51
N ARG A 130 4.98 -13.35 -10.26
CA ARG A 130 4.43 -14.50 -9.53
C ARG A 130 3.72 -14.00 -8.29
N THR A 131 2.57 -14.59 -7.99
CA THR A 131 1.83 -14.30 -6.76
C THR A 131 2.02 -15.45 -5.80
N VAL A 132 2.44 -15.15 -4.59
CA VAL A 132 2.51 -16.11 -3.48
C VAL A 132 1.28 -15.96 -2.59
N CYS A 133 0.78 -17.09 -2.11
CA CYS A 133 -0.25 -17.19 -1.10
C CYS A 133 0.32 -18.03 0.06
N LEU A 134 0.47 -17.42 1.22
CA LEU A 134 1.13 -18.00 2.38
C LEU A 134 0.12 -18.11 3.52
N GLU A 135 -0.27 -19.33 3.86
CA GLU A 135 -1.27 -19.63 4.90
C GLU A 135 -0.57 -19.97 6.21
N PHE A 136 -0.78 -19.15 7.25
CA PHE A 136 -0.22 -19.33 8.59
C PHE A 136 -1.26 -19.90 9.53
N PHE A 137 -0.92 -20.99 10.21
CA PHE A 137 -1.81 -21.73 11.10
C PHE A 137 -1.55 -21.47 12.58
N GLY A 138 -0.40 -20.90 12.93
CA GLY A 138 -0.05 -20.42 14.26
C GLY A 138 -0.59 -19.00 14.55
N GLN A 139 -0.24 -18.47 15.71
CA GLN A 139 -0.62 -17.10 16.07
C GLN A 139 0.03 -16.07 15.15
N VAL A 140 -0.62 -14.92 14.97
CA VAL A 140 -0.10 -13.84 14.09
C VAL A 140 1.30 -13.42 14.49
N ARG A 141 1.60 -13.34 15.80
CA ARG A 141 2.95 -13.01 16.30
C ARG A 141 4.05 -13.96 15.82
N GLU A 142 3.72 -15.24 15.57
CA GLU A 142 4.66 -16.25 15.06
C GLU A 142 4.96 -16.04 13.57
N ALA A 143 4.06 -15.39 12.85
CA ALA A 143 4.24 -15.06 11.43
C ALA A 143 5.09 -13.78 11.21
N VAL A 144 5.16 -12.88 12.21
CA VAL A 144 5.87 -11.60 12.08
C VAL A 144 7.33 -11.77 11.66
N PRO A 145 8.13 -12.70 12.22
CA PRO A 145 9.50 -12.93 11.76
C PRO A 145 9.59 -13.29 10.28
N ALA A 146 8.63 -14.07 9.75
CA ALA A 146 8.60 -14.38 8.32
C ALA A 146 8.32 -13.13 7.47
N ILE A 147 7.40 -12.26 7.91
CA ILE A 147 7.08 -11.01 7.21
C ILE A 147 8.32 -10.10 7.17
N VAL A 148 9.03 -9.97 8.27
CA VAL A 148 10.27 -9.19 8.36
C VAL A 148 11.33 -9.76 7.41
N GLU A 149 11.57 -11.06 7.46
CA GLU A 149 12.55 -11.75 6.62
C GLU A 149 12.22 -11.62 5.12
N ILE A 150 10.96 -11.79 4.73
CA ILE A 150 10.51 -11.56 3.35
C ILE A 150 10.78 -10.10 2.94
N THR A 151 10.44 -9.14 3.79
CA THR A 151 10.64 -7.73 3.50
C THR A 151 12.12 -7.41 3.33
N ASP A 152 12.98 -7.93 4.21
CA ASP A 152 14.42 -7.71 4.18
C ASP A 152 15.07 -8.37 2.95
N TYR A 153 14.56 -9.52 2.52
CA TYR A 153 15.01 -10.20 1.30
C TYR A 153 14.88 -9.32 0.03
N PHE A 154 13.89 -8.43 -0.01
CA PHE A 154 13.66 -7.51 -1.14
C PHE A 154 14.17 -6.09 -0.92
N LYS A 155 14.74 -5.77 0.24
CA LYS A 155 15.41 -4.47 0.48
C LYS A 155 16.77 -4.38 -0.24
N PRO A 156 17.33 -3.18 -0.41
CA PRO A 156 18.71 -3.02 -0.86
C PRO A 156 19.66 -3.90 -0.05
N GLY A 157 20.48 -4.69 -0.73
CA GLY A 157 21.39 -5.67 -0.11
C GLY A 157 20.81 -7.06 0.11
N GLY A 158 19.48 -7.23 0.04
CA GLY A 158 18.86 -8.55 0.12
C GLY A 158 18.97 -9.35 -1.18
N GLY A 159 18.91 -10.69 -1.08
CA GLY A 159 19.13 -11.61 -2.20
C GLY A 159 18.18 -11.42 -3.36
N GLY A 160 16.89 -11.19 -3.10
CA GLY A 160 15.89 -10.92 -4.13
C GLY A 160 16.18 -9.60 -4.87
N ARG A 161 16.55 -8.56 -4.14
CA ARG A 161 16.90 -7.26 -4.73
C ARG A 161 18.17 -7.32 -5.56
N GLN A 162 19.18 -8.06 -5.11
CA GLN A 162 20.42 -8.29 -5.86
C GLN A 162 20.15 -9.03 -7.18
N ALA A 163 19.19 -9.92 -7.22
CA ALA A 163 18.73 -10.61 -8.43
C ALA A 163 17.82 -9.76 -9.32
N GLY A 164 17.62 -8.48 -9.04
CA GLY A 164 16.72 -7.60 -9.81
C GLY A 164 15.23 -7.84 -9.58
N VAL A 165 14.87 -8.60 -8.55
CA VAL A 165 13.49 -8.94 -8.22
C VAL A 165 12.94 -8.00 -7.17
N LEU A 166 11.66 -7.63 -7.30
CA LEU A 166 10.97 -6.66 -6.46
C LEU A 166 9.74 -7.27 -5.79
N LEU A 167 9.48 -6.88 -4.56
CA LEU A 167 8.20 -7.12 -3.89
C LEU A 167 7.24 -6.01 -4.30
N ALA A 168 6.29 -6.35 -5.17
CA ALA A 168 5.35 -5.37 -5.74
C ALA A 168 4.08 -5.20 -4.92
N GLY A 169 3.85 -6.03 -3.94
CA GLY A 169 2.74 -5.94 -3.01
C GLY A 169 2.81 -7.07 -1.99
N LEU A 170 2.41 -6.76 -0.76
CA LEU A 170 2.23 -7.75 0.30
C LEU A 170 1.02 -7.34 1.14
N GLU A 171 -0.01 -8.18 1.12
CA GLU A 171 -1.28 -7.91 1.81
C GLU A 171 -1.50 -8.97 2.88
N HIS A 172 -1.90 -8.51 4.06
CA HIS A 172 -2.25 -9.35 5.20
C HIS A 172 -3.77 -9.49 5.29
N LEU A 173 -4.25 -10.72 5.40
CA LEU A 173 -5.65 -11.07 5.65
C LEU A 173 -5.74 -11.80 6.99
N ASP A 174 -6.44 -11.22 7.95
CA ASP A 174 -6.62 -11.81 9.28
C ASP A 174 -7.71 -12.90 9.31
N GLU A 175 -7.80 -13.65 10.40
CA GLU A 175 -8.77 -14.73 10.57
C GLU A 175 -10.22 -14.27 10.44
N ARG A 176 -10.56 -13.07 10.95
CA ARG A 176 -11.92 -12.52 10.88
C ARG A 176 -12.32 -12.23 9.44
N TYR A 177 -11.38 -11.62 8.70
CA TYR A 177 -11.56 -11.38 7.27
C TYR A 177 -11.72 -12.69 6.50
N LEU A 178 -10.87 -13.69 6.75
CA LEU A 178 -10.92 -14.99 6.09
C LEU A 178 -12.27 -15.70 6.30
N ARG A 179 -12.82 -15.60 7.51
CA ARG A 179 -14.15 -16.12 7.83
C ARG A 179 -15.25 -15.36 7.08
N ALA A 180 -15.21 -14.03 7.10
CA ALA A 180 -16.23 -13.18 6.50
C ALA A 180 -16.34 -13.35 4.98
N VAL A 181 -15.24 -13.59 4.28
CA VAL A 181 -15.23 -13.80 2.82
C VAL A 181 -15.41 -15.26 2.41
N GLY A 182 -15.51 -16.19 3.38
CA GLY A 182 -15.60 -17.62 3.11
C GLY A 182 -14.33 -18.16 2.41
N TYR A 183 -13.16 -17.74 2.91
CA TYR A 183 -11.87 -18.12 2.32
C TYR A 183 -11.72 -19.63 2.23
N ALA A 184 -11.41 -20.12 1.03
CA ALA A 184 -11.12 -21.51 0.78
C ALA A 184 -9.63 -21.83 1.00
N THR A 185 -9.32 -22.48 2.13
CA THR A 185 -7.96 -22.91 2.47
C THR A 185 -7.36 -23.78 1.38
N LYS A 186 -6.14 -23.49 0.96
CA LYS A 186 -5.40 -24.22 -0.07
C LYS A 186 -4.63 -25.39 0.52
N ALA A 187 -4.07 -25.20 1.72
CA ALA A 187 -3.36 -26.23 2.50
C ALA A 187 -4.35 -27.21 3.17
N LYS A 188 -5.09 -27.99 2.40
CA LYS A 188 -6.16 -28.86 2.91
C LYS A 188 -5.67 -29.85 3.96
N ARG A 189 -4.56 -30.56 3.72
CA ARG A 189 -3.98 -31.51 4.70
C ARG A 189 -3.63 -30.88 6.03
N LYS A 190 -3.04 -29.67 5.99
CA LYS A 190 -2.68 -28.94 7.22
C LYS A 190 -3.92 -28.42 7.94
N ALA A 191 -4.94 -28.02 7.19
CA ALA A 191 -6.21 -27.59 7.76
C ALA A 191 -6.98 -28.71 8.48
N GLU A 192 -6.80 -29.98 8.11
CA GLU A 192 -7.39 -31.15 8.80
C GLU A 192 -6.87 -31.28 10.24
N THR A 193 -5.62 -30.92 10.49
CA THR A 193 -4.98 -31.06 11.82
C THR A 193 -4.91 -29.74 12.58
N ALA A 194 -4.69 -28.62 11.91
CA ALA A 194 -4.45 -27.30 12.52
C ALA A 194 -5.65 -26.34 12.39
N GLY A 195 -6.74 -26.77 11.74
CA GLY A 195 -7.91 -25.93 11.50
C GLY A 195 -7.67 -24.92 10.36
N ARG A 196 -8.44 -23.83 10.39
CA ARG A 196 -8.29 -22.75 9.38
C ARG A 196 -7.04 -21.93 9.63
N PRO A 197 -6.43 -21.35 8.57
CA PRO A 197 -5.32 -20.42 8.75
C PRO A 197 -5.79 -19.21 9.56
N LYS A 198 -4.93 -18.80 10.49
CA LYS A 198 -5.13 -17.60 11.32
C LYS A 198 -4.76 -16.32 10.56
N MET A 199 -3.93 -16.47 9.56
CA MET A 199 -3.46 -15.38 8.72
C MET A 199 -3.12 -15.89 7.32
N VAL A 200 -3.40 -15.07 6.31
CA VAL A 200 -2.92 -15.29 4.95
C VAL A 200 -2.17 -14.05 4.48
N LEU A 201 -0.99 -14.26 3.90
CA LEU A 201 -0.28 -13.23 3.15
C LEU A 201 -0.41 -13.49 1.65
N LEU A 202 -0.81 -12.45 0.92
CA LEU A 202 -0.81 -12.44 -0.54
C LEU A 202 0.27 -11.47 -1.02
N GLY A 203 1.23 -11.97 -1.79
CA GLY A 203 2.34 -11.15 -2.29
C GLY A 203 2.52 -11.26 -3.79
N ASP A 204 2.79 -10.13 -4.46
CA ASP A 204 3.25 -10.11 -5.85
C ASP A 204 4.76 -9.89 -5.90
N ILE A 205 5.48 -10.83 -6.51
CA ILE A 205 6.92 -10.81 -6.73
C ILE A 205 7.15 -10.62 -8.23
N THR A 206 7.98 -9.65 -8.62
CA THR A 206 8.05 -9.18 -10.00
C THR A 206 9.47 -8.81 -10.41
N GLY A 207 9.77 -8.93 -11.70
CA GLY A 207 11.06 -8.61 -12.31
C GLY A 207 11.04 -8.86 -13.82
N ASP A 208 12.18 -8.66 -14.45
CA ASP A 208 12.31 -8.83 -15.91
C ASP A 208 12.95 -10.18 -16.29
N ASP A 209 13.46 -10.93 -15.33
CA ASP A 209 13.96 -12.29 -15.50
C ASP A 209 13.01 -13.29 -14.86
N GLU A 210 12.44 -14.18 -15.66
CA GLU A 210 11.45 -15.18 -15.21
C GLU A 210 12.03 -16.17 -14.20
N VAL A 211 13.27 -16.61 -14.41
CA VAL A 211 13.95 -17.59 -13.56
C VAL A 211 14.24 -16.95 -12.19
N ALA A 212 14.74 -15.71 -12.18
CA ALA A 212 14.98 -14.98 -10.94
C ALA A 212 13.69 -14.76 -10.16
N VAL A 213 12.59 -14.37 -10.83
CA VAL A 213 11.27 -14.18 -10.19
C VAL A 213 10.73 -15.47 -9.59
N MET A 214 10.85 -16.62 -10.31
CA MET A 214 10.42 -17.91 -9.80
C MET A 214 11.29 -18.37 -8.63
N SER A 215 12.60 -18.19 -8.71
CA SER A 215 13.53 -18.51 -7.61
C SER A 215 13.22 -17.71 -6.36
N ALA A 216 12.99 -16.40 -6.50
CA ALA A 216 12.62 -15.53 -5.38
C ALA A 216 11.27 -15.92 -4.78
N ALA A 217 10.27 -16.28 -5.59
CA ALA A 217 8.97 -16.76 -5.10
C ALA A 217 9.13 -18.08 -4.32
N SER A 218 9.95 -18.99 -4.80
CA SER A 218 10.25 -20.26 -4.13
C SER A 218 10.96 -20.04 -2.79
N GLU A 219 11.89 -19.09 -2.74
CA GLU A 219 12.60 -18.74 -1.51
C GLU A 219 11.64 -18.15 -0.46
N VAL A 220 10.71 -17.27 -0.87
CA VAL A 220 9.67 -16.74 0.01
C VAL A 220 8.79 -17.85 0.59
N VAL A 221 8.38 -18.81 -0.24
CA VAL A 221 7.63 -19.98 0.23
C VAL A 221 8.45 -20.80 1.21
N ARG A 222 9.74 -21.02 0.93
CA ARG A 222 10.66 -21.74 1.84
C ARG A 222 10.77 -21.06 3.21
N MET A 223 10.96 -19.73 3.24
CA MET A 223 11.01 -18.96 4.48
C MET A 223 9.76 -19.16 5.34
N CYS A 224 8.58 -19.20 4.71
CA CYS A 224 7.32 -19.41 5.42
C CYS A 224 7.13 -20.86 5.87
N ASN A 225 7.49 -21.84 5.05
CA ASN A 225 7.31 -23.24 5.36
C ASN A 225 8.23 -23.73 6.51
N LEU A 226 9.29 -22.99 6.83
CA LEU A 226 10.11 -23.22 8.02
C LEU A 226 9.40 -22.85 9.33
N ARG A 227 8.25 -22.19 9.24
CA ARG A 227 7.40 -21.77 10.36
C ARG A 227 6.03 -22.43 10.19
N SER A 228 5.11 -22.26 11.10
CA SER A 228 3.77 -22.90 11.04
C SER A 228 2.92 -22.41 9.84
N ALA A 229 3.50 -22.38 8.63
CA ALA A 229 2.87 -21.92 7.41
C ALA A 229 2.93 -22.94 6.27
N GLU A 230 2.12 -22.74 5.24
CA GLU A 230 2.20 -23.45 3.96
C GLU A 230 2.01 -22.45 2.83
N GLY A 231 2.96 -22.41 1.89
CA GLY A 231 3.00 -21.45 0.81
C GLY A 231 2.71 -22.06 -0.56
N PHE A 232 2.04 -21.27 -1.40
CA PHE A 232 1.65 -21.61 -2.76
C PHE A 232 2.09 -20.51 -3.72
N ILE A 233 2.50 -20.88 -4.93
CA ILE A 233 2.87 -19.96 -6.00
C ILE A 233 1.85 -20.08 -7.13
N ALA A 234 1.26 -18.94 -7.52
CA ALA A 234 0.48 -18.89 -8.74
C ALA A 234 1.42 -18.67 -9.94
N VAL A 235 1.51 -19.68 -10.78
CA VAL A 235 2.40 -19.67 -11.96
C VAL A 235 1.74 -19.11 -13.21
N ASP A 236 0.40 -19.03 -13.24
CA ASP A 236 -0.40 -18.53 -14.36
C ASP A 236 -1.32 -17.37 -13.92
N THR A 237 -1.81 -16.63 -14.92
CA THR A 237 -2.66 -15.46 -14.71
C THR A 237 -4.00 -15.80 -14.05
N GLU A 238 -4.59 -16.96 -14.35
CA GLU A 238 -5.90 -17.35 -13.82
C GLU A 238 -5.81 -17.74 -12.34
N THR A 239 -4.79 -18.49 -11.95
CA THR A 239 -4.51 -18.80 -10.54
C THR A 239 -4.19 -17.54 -9.76
N ARG A 240 -3.44 -16.62 -10.35
CA ARG A 240 -3.12 -15.31 -9.78
C ARG A 240 -4.38 -14.47 -9.53
N LYS A 241 -5.30 -14.40 -10.51
CA LYS A 241 -6.59 -13.72 -10.33
C LYS A 241 -7.41 -14.35 -9.20
N LYS A 242 -7.43 -15.69 -9.10
CA LYS A 242 -8.13 -16.41 -8.01
C LYS A 242 -7.57 -16.04 -6.64
N PHE A 243 -6.24 -15.97 -6.48
CA PHE A 243 -5.64 -15.56 -5.20
C PHE A 243 -6.06 -14.14 -4.80
N TRP A 244 -6.06 -13.21 -5.76
CA TRP A 244 -6.45 -11.83 -5.50
C TRP A 244 -7.97 -11.62 -5.38
N LEU A 245 -8.79 -12.55 -5.84
CA LEU A 245 -10.24 -12.45 -5.74
C LEU A 245 -10.70 -12.47 -4.28
N ASP A 246 -10.06 -13.26 -3.44
CA ASP A 246 -10.37 -13.30 -2.00
C ASP A 246 -10.15 -11.93 -1.35
N ARG A 247 -9.13 -11.19 -1.78
CA ARG A 247 -8.84 -9.82 -1.31
C ARG A 247 -9.86 -8.78 -1.85
N ALA A 248 -10.38 -8.99 -3.04
CA ALA A 248 -11.31 -8.06 -3.69
C ALA A 248 -12.69 -7.99 -3.00
N ARG A 249 -13.02 -8.96 -2.16
CA ARG A 249 -14.32 -9.07 -1.47
C ARG A 249 -14.44 -8.22 -0.21
N THR A 250 -13.57 -7.24 0.02
CA THR A 250 -13.58 -6.37 1.21
C THR A 250 -14.92 -5.69 1.48
N ALA A 251 -15.69 -5.35 0.44
CA ALA A 251 -17.04 -4.81 0.60
C ALA A 251 -18.06 -5.82 1.18
N ALA A 252 -17.75 -7.12 1.16
CA ALA A 252 -18.65 -8.15 1.67
C ALA A 252 -18.73 -8.15 3.21
N ILE A 253 -17.69 -7.69 3.90
CA ILE A 253 -17.64 -7.67 5.38
C ILE A 253 -18.74 -6.76 5.93
N SER A 254 -18.92 -5.58 5.37
CA SER A 254 -19.97 -4.64 5.82
C SER A 254 -21.39 -5.14 5.57
N ARG A 255 -21.57 -6.11 4.67
CA ARG A 255 -22.89 -6.73 4.41
C ARG A 255 -23.23 -7.87 5.38
N HIS A 256 -22.23 -8.49 5.99
CA HIS A 256 -22.38 -9.64 6.89
C HIS A 256 -22.27 -9.29 8.38
N THR A 257 -21.80 -8.08 8.67
CA THR A 257 -21.74 -7.56 10.03
C THR A 257 -22.59 -6.29 10.08
N ASN A 258 -23.61 -6.22 10.89
CA ASN A 258 -24.37 -4.98 11.16
C ASN A 258 -23.52 -3.93 11.90
N ALA A 259 -22.20 -4.05 11.87
CA ALA A 259 -21.28 -3.17 12.54
C ALA A 259 -20.91 -1.99 11.64
N PHE A 260 -20.86 -0.80 12.22
CA PHE A 260 -20.23 0.36 11.58
C PHE A 260 -18.77 0.04 11.31
N LYS A 261 -18.36 0.19 10.05
CA LYS A 261 -16.98 0.08 9.67
C LYS A 261 -16.30 1.44 9.85
N LEU A 262 -15.53 1.58 10.91
CA LEU A 262 -14.59 2.67 11.04
C LEU A 262 -13.32 2.28 10.30
N ASN A 263 -12.99 3.03 9.25
CA ASN A 263 -11.73 2.87 8.54
C ASN A 263 -10.73 3.85 9.14
N GLU A 264 -9.85 3.33 10.00
CA GLU A 264 -8.68 4.07 10.41
C GLU A 264 -7.44 3.34 9.91
N ASP A 265 -6.69 4.02 9.02
CA ASP A 265 -5.40 3.53 8.60
C ASP A 265 -4.39 3.82 9.71
N VAL A 266 -3.87 2.77 10.31
CA VAL A 266 -2.76 2.86 11.27
C VAL A 266 -1.49 2.31 10.64
N VAL A 267 -0.37 2.93 10.94
CA VAL A 267 0.95 2.47 10.52
C VAL A 267 1.79 2.18 11.75
N ILE A 268 2.29 0.96 11.83
CA ILE A 268 3.11 0.47 12.93
C ILE A 268 4.40 -0.14 12.38
N PRO A 269 5.51 -0.12 13.15
CA PRO A 269 6.71 -0.85 12.77
C PRO A 269 6.40 -2.34 12.65
N LEU A 270 6.83 -2.99 11.56
CA LEU A 270 6.55 -4.40 11.29
C LEU A 270 6.89 -5.34 12.48
N PRO A 271 8.01 -5.19 13.19
CA PRO A 271 8.32 -6.03 14.34
C PRO A 271 7.28 -5.94 15.48
N ARG A 272 6.52 -4.83 15.57
CA ARG A 272 5.48 -4.62 16.57
C ARG A 272 4.08 -5.07 16.13
N MET A 273 3.95 -5.63 14.94
CA MET A 273 2.66 -6.06 14.40
C MET A 273 1.98 -7.10 15.31
N GLY A 274 2.74 -8.01 15.92
CA GLY A 274 2.19 -8.99 16.88
C GLY A 274 1.54 -8.34 18.08
N GLU A 275 2.22 -7.37 18.70
CA GLU A 275 1.68 -6.60 19.84
C GLU A 275 0.40 -5.85 19.48
N TYR A 276 0.37 -5.26 18.28
CA TYR A 276 -0.80 -4.56 17.77
C TYR A 276 -1.99 -5.50 17.61
N CYS A 277 -1.81 -6.65 16.97
CA CYS A 277 -2.88 -7.62 16.76
C CYS A 277 -3.43 -8.16 18.11
N ASP A 278 -2.57 -8.48 19.05
CA ASP A 278 -2.98 -8.93 20.39
C ASP A 278 -3.75 -7.83 21.14
N GLY A 279 -3.29 -6.58 21.01
CA GLY A 279 -3.95 -5.42 21.61
C GLY A 279 -5.36 -5.20 21.05
N ILE A 280 -5.52 -5.26 19.73
CA ILE A 280 -6.82 -5.15 19.06
C ILE A 280 -7.75 -6.30 19.45
N GLU A 281 -7.24 -7.53 19.52
CA GLU A 281 -8.06 -8.67 19.94
C GLU A 281 -8.55 -8.50 21.38
N ARG A 282 -7.67 -8.10 22.30
CA ARG A 282 -8.05 -7.83 23.70
C ARG A 282 -9.13 -6.75 23.81
N ILE A 283 -8.95 -5.60 23.12
CA ILE A 283 -9.93 -4.50 23.11
C ILE A 283 -11.28 -4.97 22.58
N ASN A 284 -11.27 -5.75 21.49
CA ASN A 284 -12.51 -6.29 20.94
C ASN A 284 -13.24 -7.22 21.91
N ILE A 285 -12.51 -8.05 22.65
CA ILE A 285 -13.10 -8.93 23.67
C ILE A 285 -13.68 -8.10 24.81
N GLU A 286 -12.92 -7.17 25.37
CA GLU A 286 -13.33 -6.30 26.48
C GLU A 286 -14.61 -5.52 26.14
N LEU A 287 -14.69 -4.93 24.92
CA LEU A 287 -15.86 -4.17 24.47
C LEU A 287 -17.05 -5.05 24.07
N SER A 288 -16.85 -6.33 23.77
CA SER A 288 -17.94 -7.27 23.45
C SER A 288 -18.62 -7.83 24.67
N ILE A 289 -18.04 -7.67 25.87
CA ILE A 289 -18.58 -8.18 27.14
C ILE A 289 -19.44 -7.11 27.85
N GLN A 290 -19.33 -5.86 27.43
CA GLN A 290 -20.15 -4.75 27.92
C GLN A 290 -21.51 -4.69 27.17
#